data_9e28572b17ccc44f92c62b28c3c112fc
#
_entry.id   9e28572b17ccc44f92c62b28c3c112fc
#
_cell.length_a   1.000
_cell.length_b   1.000
_cell.length_c   1.000
_cell.angle_alpha   90.00
_cell.angle_beta   90.00
_cell.angle_gamma   90.00
#
_symmetry.space_group_name_H-M   'P 1'
#
loop_
_entity.id
_entity.type
_entity.pdbx_description
1 polymer ?
#
loop_
_entity_poly.entity_id
_entity_poly.type
_entity_poly.pdbx_seq_one_letter_code
_entity_poly.pdbx_strand_id
1 'polypeptide(L)'
;MKKTMTIAIAVVALALTAGVSAQVGKSQGVADVNTAAESDLAGFPNMTPAIAKALVAKRPFLSPTELNAFLLSQGLTAEQAMAFYAKAFVHINLNTATSEEILLVPGAGRRMAREFAEYRPWKTWAQFDREIGKYVGPEATAKLAQFTFIPMNANTASDADLMTVPGANAAWADKVKKGRPYKSAADLEKIAGKAQARFFVVE
;
A
#
# COMPACT_ATOMS: atom_id res chain seq x y z
N MET A 1 29.07 -5.48 62.48
CA MET A 1 28.49 -4.61 61.42
C MET A 1 28.56 -5.36 60.13
N LYS A 2 27.45 -5.96 59.66
CA LYS A 2 27.37 -6.69 58.40
C LYS A 2 26.85 -5.69 57.32
N LYS A 3 27.66 -5.42 56.30
CA LYS A 3 27.24 -4.59 55.13
C LYS A 3 26.54 -5.51 54.14
N THR A 4 25.25 -5.30 53.99
CA THR A 4 24.43 -5.89 52.93
C THR A 4 24.65 -5.11 51.63
N MET A 5 25.22 -5.78 50.65
CA MET A 5 25.44 -5.23 49.30
C MET A 5 24.23 -5.56 48.44
N THR A 6 23.45 -4.53 48.15
CA THR A 6 22.27 -4.66 47.28
C THR A 6 22.75 -4.59 45.83
N ILE A 7 22.62 -5.69 45.09
CA ILE A 7 22.91 -5.74 43.66
C ILE A 7 21.65 -5.25 42.91
N ALA A 8 21.73 -4.10 42.30
CA ALA A 8 20.70 -3.63 41.40
C ALA A 8 20.85 -4.32 40.03
N ILE A 9 19.90 -5.19 39.71
CA ILE A 9 19.82 -5.80 38.37
C ILE A 9 19.16 -4.78 37.46
N ALA A 10 19.95 -4.16 36.59
CA ALA A 10 19.42 -3.33 35.51
C ALA A 10 18.84 -4.26 34.42
N VAL A 11 17.53 -4.32 34.32
CA VAL A 11 16.83 -4.97 33.20
C VAL A 11 16.97 -4.05 32.00
N VAL A 12 17.91 -4.36 31.09
CA VAL A 12 17.98 -3.74 29.78
C VAL A 12 16.84 -4.29 28.93
N ALA A 13 15.77 -3.53 28.84
CA ALA A 13 14.71 -3.81 27.87
C ALA A 13 15.28 -3.63 26.45
N LEU A 14 15.66 -4.72 25.81
CA LEU A 14 16.01 -4.75 24.40
C LEU A 14 14.71 -4.48 23.61
N ALA A 15 14.50 -3.21 23.23
CA ALA A 15 13.47 -2.87 22.28
C ALA A 15 13.83 -3.55 20.95
N LEU A 16 13.19 -4.68 20.65
CA LEU A 16 13.15 -5.25 19.32
C LEU A 16 12.46 -4.21 18.43
N THR A 17 13.24 -3.36 17.79
CA THR A 17 12.78 -2.65 16.60
C THR A 17 12.49 -3.72 15.57
N ALA A 18 11.23 -4.15 15.50
CA ALA A 18 10.74 -4.90 14.37
C ALA A 18 11.10 -4.06 13.14
N GLY A 19 12.09 -4.52 12.38
CA GLY A 19 12.43 -3.92 11.10
C GLY A 19 11.15 -3.88 10.29
N VAL A 20 10.72 -2.70 9.92
CA VAL A 20 9.56 -2.52 9.04
C VAL A 20 9.98 -3.11 7.71
N SER A 21 9.64 -4.38 7.51
CA SER A 21 9.75 -5.05 6.21
C SER A 21 9.03 -4.21 5.18
N ALA A 22 9.57 -4.18 3.97
CA ALA A 22 9.06 -3.40 2.87
C ALA A 22 7.53 -3.56 2.75
N GLN A 23 6.79 -2.60 3.30
CA GLN A 23 5.35 -2.57 3.14
C GLN A 23 5.05 -2.26 1.67
N VAL A 24 4.00 -2.87 1.15
CA VAL A 24 3.38 -2.39 -0.08
C VAL A 24 3.24 -0.87 0.06
N GLY A 25 3.99 -0.14 -0.80
CA GLY A 25 3.96 1.30 -0.80
C GLY A 25 4.51 1.99 0.41
N LYS A 26 5.51 1.50 1.13
CA LYS A 26 6.06 2.20 2.33
C LYS A 26 4.99 2.97 3.12
N SER A 27 3.73 2.50 3.07
CA SER A 27 2.56 3.27 3.48
C SER A 27 2.46 3.31 5.00
N GLN A 28 3.07 4.34 5.55
CA GLN A 28 2.79 4.77 6.92
C GLN A 28 1.79 5.93 6.83
N GLY A 29 0.52 5.66 7.07
CA GLY A 29 -0.51 6.70 7.16
C GLY A 29 -1.48 6.84 5.99
N VAL A 30 -1.33 6.07 4.91
CA VAL A 30 -2.33 5.95 3.85
C VAL A 30 -2.98 4.57 3.93
N ALA A 31 -4.26 4.52 4.25
CA ALA A 31 -5.01 3.27 4.33
C ALA A 31 -5.26 2.70 2.92
N ASP A 32 -5.27 1.37 2.78
CA ASP A 32 -5.77 0.76 1.54
C ASP A 32 -7.31 0.75 1.57
N VAL A 33 -7.91 1.33 0.55
CA VAL A 33 -9.37 1.47 0.44
C VAL A 33 -10.10 0.13 0.49
N ASN A 34 -9.48 -0.95 0.01
CA ASN A 34 -10.12 -2.27 -0.03
C ASN A 34 -10.15 -2.98 1.34
N THR A 35 -9.31 -2.55 2.29
CA THR A 35 -9.14 -3.24 3.58
C THR A 35 -9.46 -2.38 4.79
N ALA A 36 -9.49 -1.05 4.66
CA ALA A 36 -9.80 -0.13 5.74
C ALA A 36 -11.19 -0.40 6.35
N ALA A 37 -11.33 -0.26 7.66
CA ALA A 37 -12.63 -0.40 8.31
C ALA A 37 -13.62 0.70 7.87
N GLU A 38 -14.90 0.40 7.83
CA GLU A 38 -15.94 1.38 7.48
C GLU A 38 -15.91 2.59 8.41
N SER A 39 -15.70 2.34 9.71
CA SER A 39 -15.57 3.40 10.73
C SER A 39 -14.41 4.37 10.44
N ASP A 40 -13.26 3.83 10.00
CA ASP A 40 -12.09 4.65 9.68
C ASP A 40 -12.35 5.49 8.42
N LEU A 41 -12.94 4.86 7.40
CA LEU A 41 -13.33 5.54 6.16
C LEU A 41 -14.30 6.69 6.43
N ALA A 42 -15.30 6.49 7.31
CA ALA A 42 -16.26 7.52 7.68
C ALA A 42 -15.62 8.71 8.40
N GLY A 43 -14.46 8.52 9.05
CA GLY A 43 -13.69 9.56 9.72
C GLY A 43 -12.75 10.36 8.80
N PHE A 44 -12.57 9.95 7.54
CA PHE A 44 -11.68 10.65 6.63
C PHE A 44 -12.33 11.91 6.00
N PRO A 45 -11.52 12.84 5.48
CA PRO A 45 -12.04 14.08 4.90
C PRO A 45 -13.14 13.85 3.84
N ASN A 46 -14.19 14.63 3.94
CA ASN A 46 -15.34 14.65 3.01
C ASN A 46 -16.15 13.33 2.92
N MET A 47 -15.90 12.40 3.83
CA MET A 47 -16.68 11.16 3.93
C MET A 47 -17.86 11.32 4.90
N THR A 48 -18.96 10.65 4.57
CA THR A 48 -20.09 10.44 5.47
C THR A 48 -20.24 8.95 5.75
N PRO A 49 -20.92 8.55 6.82
CA PRO A 49 -21.22 7.13 7.07
C PRO A 49 -21.91 6.45 5.87
N ALA A 50 -22.78 7.16 5.17
CA ALA A 50 -23.47 6.64 3.99
C ALA A 50 -22.50 6.37 2.83
N ILE A 51 -21.57 7.30 2.55
CA ILE A 51 -20.55 7.13 1.49
C ILE A 51 -19.58 6.02 1.87
N ALA A 52 -19.12 5.96 3.14
CA ALA A 52 -18.23 4.91 3.61
C ALA A 52 -18.86 3.52 3.46
N LYS A 53 -20.13 3.36 3.86
CA LYS A 53 -20.90 2.13 3.67
C LYS A 53 -21.03 1.75 2.21
N ALA A 54 -21.37 2.69 1.32
CA ALA A 54 -21.48 2.47 -0.11
C ALA A 54 -20.12 2.06 -0.72
N LEU A 55 -19.01 2.69 -0.28
CA LEU A 55 -17.66 2.35 -0.69
C LEU A 55 -17.30 0.91 -0.31
N VAL A 56 -17.57 0.51 0.94
CA VAL A 56 -17.33 -0.86 1.41
C VAL A 56 -18.14 -1.88 0.60
N ALA A 57 -19.40 -1.58 0.31
CA ALA A 57 -20.26 -2.45 -0.50
C ALA A 57 -19.79 -2.58 -1.96
N LYS A 58 -19.08 -1.58 -2.48
CA LYS A 58 -18.58 -1.57 -3.87
C LYS A 58 -17.26 -2.33 -4.07
N ARG A 59 -16.51 -2.62 -2.99
CA ARG A 59 -15.21 -3.31 -3.05
C ARG A 59 -15.27 -4.63 -3.85
N PRO A 60 -14.18 -5.01 -4.54
CA PRO A 60 -12.90 -4.34 -4.57
C PRO A 60 -12.80 -3.24 -5.63
N PHE A 61 -12.05 -2.19 -5.35
CA PHE A 61 -11.55 -1.23 -6.34
C PHE A 61 -10.19 -1.70 -6.84
N LEU A 62 -10.04 -1.86 -8.15
CA LEU A 62 -8.80 -2.37 -8.74
C LEU A 62 -7.87 -1.26 -9.22
N SER A 63 -8.39 -0.04 -9.39
CA SER A 63 -7.61 1.14 -9.77
C SER A 63 -8.08 2.40 -9.02
N PRO A 64 -7.21 3.42 -8.86
CA PRO A 64 -7.64 4.70 -8.32
C PRO A 64 -8.62 5.43 -9.23
N THR A 65 -8.62 5.16 -10.54
CA THR A 65 -9.61 5.72 -11.48
C THR A 65 -11.02 5.18 -11.20
N GLU A 66 -11.18 3.89 -10.88
CA GLU A 66 -12.45 3.32 -10.42
C GLU A 66 -12.93 3.96 -9.12
N LEU A 67 -12.02 4.12 -8.16
CA LEU A 67 -12.32 4.81 -6.90
C LEU A 67 -12.74 6.25 -7.14
N ASN A 68 -12.03 6.99 -8.00
CA ASN A 68 -12.34 8.37 -8.35
C ASN A 68 -13.72 8.49 -8.97
N ALA A 69 -14.04 7.66 -9.95
CA ALA A 69 -15.36 7.64 -10.59
C ALA A 69 -16.47 7.37 -9.56
N PHE A 70 -16.23 6.44 -8.63
CA PHE A 70 -17.17 6.16 -7.54
C PHE A 70 -17.37 7.37 -6.64
N LEU A 71 -16.30 7.99 -6.11
CA LEU A 71 -16.42 9.13 -5.19
C LEU A 71 -17.12 10.31 -5.84
N LEU A 72 -16.82 10.62 -7.11
CA LEU A 72 -17.52 11.65 -7.87
C LEU A 72 -19.01 11.31 -8.03
N SER A 73 -19.37 10.05 -8.25
CA SER A 73 -20.77 9.61 -8.32
C SER A 73 -21.52 9.73 -6.99
N GLN A 74 -20.79 9.75 -5.86
CA GLN A 74 -21.34 10.01 -4.53
C GLN A 74 -21.46 11.52 -4.21
N GLY A 75 -21.14 12.39 -5.16
CA GLY A 75 -21.28 13.84 -5.06
C GLY A 75 -20.05 14.56 -4.53
N LEU A 76 -18.89 13.90 -4.35
CA LEU A 76 -17.65 14.59 -4.03
C LEU A 76 -17.15 15.36 -5.27
N THR A 77 -16.58 16.55 -5.04
CA THR A 77 -15.79 17.23 -6.06
C THR A 77 -14.43 16.54 -6.21
N ALA A 78 -13.73 16.82 -7.33
CA ALA A 78 -12.36 16.32 -7.53
C ALA A 78 -11.41 16.74 -6.40
N GLU A 79 -11.56 17.96 -5.90
CA GLU A 79 -10.78 18.49 -4.78
C GLU A 79 -11.06 17.76 -3.47
N GLN A 80 -12.33 17.48 -3.19
CA GLN A 80 -12.73 16.68 -2.02
C GLN A 80 -12.22 15.24 -2.10
N ALA A 81 -12.25 14.64 -3.29
CA ALA A 81 -11.68 13.30 -3.50
C ALA A 81 -10.15 13.29 -3.26
N MET A 82 -9.42 14.32 -3.72
CA MET A 82 -7.98 14.44 -3.46
C MET A 82 -7.67 14.58 -1.96
N ALA A 83 -8.49 15.28 -1.20
CA ALA A 83 -8.34 15.35 0.26
C ALA A 83 -8.55 13.97 0.94
N PHE A 84 -9.49 13.18 0.43
CA PHE A 84 -9.69 11.79 0.87
C PHE A 84 -8.48 10.92 0.50
N TYR A 85 -7.93 11.04 -0.72
CA TYR A 85 -6.78 10.23 -1.17
C TYR A 85 -5.56 10.41 -0.29
N ALA A 86 -5.37 11.57 0.32
CA ALA A 86 -4.27 11.77 1.29
C ALA A 86 -4.36 10.87 2.54
N LYS A 87 -5.51 10.20 2.78
CA LYS A 87 -5.77 9.31 3.91
C LYS A 87 -6.04 7.87 3.52
N ALA A 88 -6.69 7.65 2.39
CA ALA A 88 -6.99 6.30 1.89
C ALA A 88 -6.93 6.27 0.36
N PHE A 89 -6.29 5.26 -0.19
CA PHE A 89 -6.04 5.17 -1.62
C PHE A 89 -6.08 3.72 -2.13
N VAL A 90 -6.23 3.55 -3.42
CA VAL A 90 -5.95 2.29 -4.12
C VAL A 90 -4.54 2.37 -4.66
N HIS A 91 -3.59 1.74 -3.97
CA HIS A 91 -2.16 1.80 -4.33
C HIS A 91 -1.94 1.42 -5.81
N ILE A 92 -1.06 2.13 -6.50
CA ILE A 92 -0.77 1.90 -7.91
C ILE A 92 0.50 1.05 -8.11
N ASN A 93 0.45 0.17 -9.09
CA ASN A 93 1.60 -0.61 -9.54
C ASN A 93 2.53 0.30 -10.35
N LEU A 94 3.74 0.56 -9.86
CA LEU A 94 4.72 1.40 -10.54
C LEU A 94 5.03 0.96 -11.97
N ASN A 95 4.91 -0.35 -12.26
CA ASN A 95 5.25 -0.89 -13.56
C ASN A 95 4.13 -0.80 -14.60
N THR A 96 2.88 -0.64 -14.16
CA THR A 96 1.72 -0.68 -15.08
C THR A 96 0.78 0.52 -14.97
N ALA A 97 0.89 1.33 -13.90
CA ALA A 97 0.00 2.46 -13.67
C ALA A 97 -0.05 3.41 -14.87
N THR A 98 -1.24 3.82 -15.24
CA THR A 98 -1.44 4.81 -16.30
C THR A 98 -1.10 6.22 -15.82
N SER A 99 -0.91 7.15 -16.75
CA SER A 99 -0.70 8.56 -16.39
C SER A 99 -1.88 9.14 -15.60
N GLU A 100 -3.10 8.71 -15.92
CA GLU A 100 -4.32 9.13 -15.21
C GLU A 100 -4.31 8.65 -13.76
N GLU A 101 -3.95 7.40 -13.52
CA GLU A 101 -3.82 6.84 -12.17
C GLU A 101 -2.74 7.54 -11.35
N ILE A 102 -1.60 7.85 -11.97
CA ILE A 102 -0.50 8.55 -11.31
C ILE A 102 -0.92 9.98 -10.94
N LEU A 103 -1.68 10.66 -11.79
CA LEU A 103 -2.18 12.01 -11.52
C LEU A 103 -3.19 12.09 -10.37
N LEU A 104 -3.79 10.97 -9.96
CA LEU A 104 -4.63 10.87 -8.76
C LEU A 104 -3.81 10.68 -7.47
N VAL A 105 -2.51 10.41 -7.57
CA VAL A 105 -1.63 10.34 -6.40
C VAL A 105 -1.40 11.74 -5.82
N PRO A 106 -1.72 12.00 -4.55
CA PRO A 106 -1.45 13.28 -3.91
C PRO A 106 0.01 13.71 -4.04
N GLY A 107 0.24 14.89 -4.62
CA GLY A 107 1.57 15.42 -4.87
C GLY A 107 2.23 14.96 -6.19
N ALA A 108 1.63 14.05 -6.93
CA ALA A 108 2.11 13.66 -8.25
C ALA A 108 1.54 14.60 -9.34
N GLY A 109 2.41 15.33 -10.00
CA GLY A 109 2.05 16.15 -11.16
C GLY A 109 2.42 15.47 -12.49
N ARG A 110 2.18 16.16 -13.61
CA ARG A 110 2.48 15.65 -14.97
C ARG A 110 3.93 15.21 -15.14
N ARG A 111 4.87 15.84 -14.43
CA ARG A 111 6.26 15.43 -14.44
C ARG A 111 6.40 14.03 -13.85
N MET A 112 5.83 13.77 -12.68
CA MET A 112 5.91 12.44 -12.03
C MET A 112 5.25 11.36 -12.87
N ALA A 113 4.15 11.67 -13.57
CA ALA A 113 3.53 10.73 -14.49
C ALA A 113 4.48 10.27 -15.60
N ARG A 114 5.33 11.18 -16.13
CA ARG A 114 6.38 10.82 -17.11
C ARG A 114 7.52 10.04 -16.47
N GLU A 115 8.08 10.54 -15.38
CA GLU A 115 9.24 9.91 -14.73
C GLU A 115 8.91 8.50 -14.24
N PHE A 116 7.70 8.26 -13.70
CA PHE A 116 7.28 6.93 -13.29
C PHE A 116 7.23 5.95 -14.48
N ALA A 117 6.84 6.41 -15.66
CA ALA A 117 6.80 5.58 -16.85
C ALA A 117 8.19 5.39 -17.47
N GLU A 118 9.03 6.41 -17.46
CA GLU A 118 10.36 6.41 -18.10
C GLU A 118 11.34 5.43 -17.45
N TYR A 119 11.31 5.33 -16.12
CA TYR A 119 12.23 4.46 -15.37
C TYR A 119 11.76 3.01 -15.21
N ARG A 120 10.69 2.61 -15.90
CA ARG A 120 10.25 1.19 -15.90
C ARG A 120 11.26 0.28 -16.61
N PRO A 121 11.43 -0.94 -16.10
CA PRO A 121 10.74 -1.57 -14.97
C PRO A 121 11.33 -1.16 -13.61
N TRP A 122 10.45 -0.85 -12.66
CA TRP A 122 10.80 -0.64 -11.27
C TRP A 122 11.01 -1.99 -10.59
N LYS A 123 12.21 -2.19 -10.04
CA LYS A 123 12.62 -3.46 -9.42
C LYS A 123 12.84 -3.33 -7.93
N THR A 124 13.25 -2.15 -7.44
CA THR A 124 13.58 -1.92 -6.03
C THR A 124 13.17 -0.52 -5.59
N TRP A 125 12.91 -0.38 -4.29
CA TRP A 125 12.68 0.92 -3.69
C TRP A 125 13.91 1.83 -3.73
N ALA A 126 15.12 1.25 -3.64
CA ALA A 126 16.35 2.01 -3.81
C ALA A 126 16.46 2.66 -5.21
N GLN A 127 15.98 1.98 -6.25
CA GLN A 127 15.86 2.57 -7.58
C GLN A 127 14.87 3.74 -7.56
N PHE A 128 13.68 3.55 -6.98
CA PHE A 128 12.67 4.60 -6.89
C PHE A 128 13.20 5.83 -6.15
N ASP A 129 13.77 5.63 -4.97
CA ASP A 129 14.33 6.70 -4.15
C ASP A 129 15.43 7.48 -4.90
N ARG A 130 16.29 6.80 -5.62
CA ARG A 130 17.35 7.41 -6.42
C ARG A 130 16.81 8.19 -7.62
N GLU A 131 15.94 7.55 -8.42
CA GLU A 131 15.50 8.15 -9.69
C GLU A 131 14.49 9.27 -9.46
N ILE A 132 13.50 9.09 -8.59
CA ILE A 132 12.51 10.11 -8.28
C ILE A 132 13.08 11.19 -7.37
N GLY A 133 13.95 10.83 -6.43
CA GLY A 133 14.60 11.76 -5.52
C GLY A 133 15.40 12.87 -6.22
N LYS A 134 15.91 12.62 -7.43
CA LYS A 134 16.58 13.64 -8.26
C LYS A 134 15.67 14.85 -8.56
N TYR A 135 14.37 14.62 -8.64
CA TYR A 135 13.41 15.63 -9.10
C TYR A 135 12.68 16.35 -7.97
N VAL A 136 12.39 15.63 -6.88
CA VAL A 136 11.51 16.15 -5.82
C VAL A 136 12.14 16.09 -4.42
N GLY A 137 13.32 15.49 -4.30
CA GLY A 137 14.01 15.32 -3.03
C GLY A 137 13.44 14.17 -2.17
N PRO A 138 14.14 13.78 -1.10
CA PRO A 138 13.86 12.55 -0.36
C PRO A 138 12.48 12.57 0.34
N GLU A 139 12.08 13.69 0.90
CA GLU A 139 10.81 13.81 1.63
C GLU A 139 9.59 13.63 0.70
N ALA A 140 9.58 14.32 -0.44
CA ALA A 140 8.49 14.20 -1.40
C ALA A 140 8.48 12.80 -2.06
N THR A 141 9.66 12.21 -2.31
CA THR A 141 9.78 10.83 -2.81
C THR A 141 9.17 9.84 -1.83
N ALA A 142 9.47 9.97 -0.54
CA ALA A 142 8.89 9.12 0.51
C ALA A 142 7.36 9.27 0.59
N LYS A 143 6.83 10.49 0.40
CA LYS A 143 5.37 10.72 0.33
C LYS A 143 4.75 10.03 -0.88
N LEU A 144 5.36 10.15 -2.06
CA LEU A 144 4.87 9.49 -3.28
C LEU A 144 4.91 7.96 -3.17
N ALA A 145 5.96 7.41 -2.55
CA ALA A 145 6.10 5.97 -2.32
C ALA A 145 4.94 5.36 -1.52
N GLN A 146 4.27 6.15 -0.67
CA GLN A 146 3.14 5.69 0.14
C GLN A 146 1.92 5.25 -0.69
N PHE A 147 1.80 5.71 -1.92
CA PHE A 147 0.66 5.46 -2.81
C PHE A 147 0.94 4.39 -3.86
N THR A 148 2.14 3.83 -3.86
CA THR A 148 2.63 2.98 -4.95
C THR A 148 3.12 1.64 -4.41
N PHE A 149 3.28 0.66 -5.29
CA PHE A 149 3.96 -0.60 -4.98
C PHE A 149 4.78 -1.10 -6.17
N ILE A 150 5.77 -1.92 -5.86
CA ILE A 150 6.51 -2.74 -6.82
C ILE A 150 5.98 -4.16 -6.68
N PRO A 151 5.46 -4.79 -7.75
CA PRO A 151 4.85 -6.12 -7.64
C PRO A 151 5.88 -7.18 -7.22
N MET A 152 5.43 -8.12 -6.42
CA MET A 152 6.20 -9.27 -5.96
C MET A 152 5.93 -10.50 -6.83
N ASN A 153 6.88 -11.42 -6.97
CA ASN A 153 6.62 -12.70 -7.62
C ASN A 153 5.81 -13.61 -6.67
N ALA A 154 4.62 -14.02 -7.08
CA ALA A 154 3.71 -14.83 -6.27
C ALA A 154 4.31 -16.18 -5.86
N ASN A 155 5.17 -16.76 -6.71
CA ASN A 155 5.75 -18.06 -6.50
C ASN A 155 6.94 -18.05 -5.52
N THR A 156 7.60 -16.90 -5.35
CA THR A 156 8.85 -16.81 -4.56
C THR A 156 8.77 -15.83 -3.39
N ALA A 157 7.72 -15.00 -3.30
CA ALA A 157 7.55 -14.03 -2.22
C ALA A 157 7.68 -14.69 -0.83
N SER A 158 8.50 -14.09 0.04
CA SER A 158 8.72 -14.55 1.40
C SER A 158 7.49 -14.31 2.30
N ASP A 159 7.46 -14.91 3.48
CA ASP A 159 6.42 -14.61 4.48
C ASP A 159 6.40 -13.13 4.85
N ALA A 160 7.57 -12.52 4.98
CA ALA A 160 7.70 -11.10 5.25
C ALA A 160 7.08 -10.25 4.12
N ASP A 161 7.33 -10.60 2.86
CA ASP A 161 6.75 -9.92 1.70
C ASP A 161 5.23 -10.08 1.67
N LEU A 162 4.73 -11.31 1.87
CA LEU A 162 3.28 -11.59 1.89
C LEU A 162 2.56 -10.77 2.97
N MET A 163 3.18 -10.61 4.13
CA MET A 163 2.61 -9.82 5.24
C MET A 163 2.62 -8.31 4.99
N THR A 164 3.26 -7.83 3.91
CA THR A 164 3.18 -6.42 3.49
C THR A 164 1.92 -6.09 2.71
N VAL A 165 1.22 -7.11 2.20
CA VAL A 165 0.00 -6.92 1.41
C VAL A 165 -1.14 -6.40 2.30
N PRO A 166 -1.85 -5.33 1.92
CA PRO A 166 -2.96 -4.82 2.70
C PRO A 166 -4.01 -5.90 3.03
N GLY A 167 -4.37 -6.01 4.30
CA GLY A 167 -5.32 -7.01 4.79
C GLY A 167 -4.75 -8.43 4.93
N ALA A 168 -3.46 -8.63 4.67
CA ALA A 168 -2.80 -9.92 4.89
C ALA A 168 -2.76 -10.28 6.38
N ASN A 169 -2.83 -11.58 6.64
CA ASN A 169 -2.57 -12.20 7.94
C ASN A 169 -1.89 -13.55 7.71
N ALA A 170 -1.43 -14.17 8.78
CA ALA A 170 -0.70 -15.44 8.69
C ALA A 170 -1.50 -16.54 7.96
N ALA A 171 -2.81 -16.64 8.22
CA ALA A 171 -3.66 -17.65 7.58
C ALA A 171 -3.80 -17.40 6.07
N TRP A 172 -3.92 -16.14 5.66
CA TRP A 172 -3.94 -15.75 4.24
C TRP A 172 -2.58 -16.04 3.57
N ALA A 173 -1.47 -15.66 4.20
CA ALA A 173 -0.12 -15.92 3.69
C ALA A 173 0.14 -17.42 3.51
N ASP A 174 -0.26 -18.26 4.48
CA ASP A 174 -0.17 -19.71 4.37
C ASP A 174 -1.02 -20.28 3.23
N LYS A 175 -2.22 -19.75 3.03
CA LYS A 175 -3.09 -20.14 1.92
C LYS A 175 -2.44 -19.81 0.57
N VAL A 176 -1.84 -18.63 0.43
CA VAL A 176 -1.12 -18.23 -0.79
C VAL A 176 0.09 -19.14 -1.03
N LYS A 177 0.90 -19.44 -0.01
CA LYS A 177 2.05 -20.35 -0.16
C LYS A 177 1.64 -21.77 -0.55
N LYS A 178 0.59 -22.30 0.06
CA LYS A 178 0.08 -23.65 -0.26
C LYS A 178 -0.48 -23.78 -1.67
N GLY A 179 -0.89 -22.68 -2.28
CA GLY A 179 -1.38 -22.64 -3.66
C GLY A 179 -0.29 -22.67 -4.74
N ARG A 180 0.98 -22.54 -4.35
CA ARG A 180 2.13 -22.55 -5.29
C ARG A 180 2.38 -23.94 -5.88
N PRO A 181 2.90 -24.02 -7.13
CA PRO A 181 3.20 -22.92 -8.03
C PRO A 181 1.96 -22.41 -8.79
N TYR A 182 1.81 -21.11 -8.90
CA TYR A 182 0.80 -20.45 -9.74
C TYR A 182 1.28 -20.43 -11.19
N LYS A 183 0.38 -20.73 -12.12
CA LYS A 183 0.65 -20.69 -13.56
C LYS A 183 0.08 -19.45 -14.25
N SER A 184 -0.86 -18.77 -13.57
CA SER A 184 -1.50 -17.57 -14.08
C SER A 184 -1.95 -16.63 -12.95
N ALA A 185 -2.16 -15.36 -13.29
CA ALA A 185 -2.77 -14.41 -12.36
C ALA A 185 -4.17 -14.87 -11.92
N ALA A 186 -4.94 -15.50 -12.80
CA ALA A 186 -6.27 -16.02 -12.47
C ALA A 186 -6.25 -17.14 -11.42
N ASP A 187 -5.19 -17.96 -11.39
CA ASP A 187 -5.05 -18.98 -10.36
C ASP A 187 -4.74 -18.37 -9.00
N LEU A 188 -3.88 -17.33 -9.00
CA LEU A 188 -3.59 -16.56 -7.80
C LEU A 188 -4.84 -15.83 -7.27
N GLU A 189 -5.63 -15.20 -8.14
CA GLU A 189 -6.86 -14.48 -7.75
C GLU A 189 -7.85 -15.38 -7.02
N LYS A 190 -8.02 -16.64 -7.43
CA LYS A 190 -8.91 -17.61 -6.76
C LYS A 190 -8.50 -17.86 -5.31
N ILE A 191 -7.21 -17.76 -5.01
CA ILE A 191 -6.63 -18.06 -3.69
C ILE A 191 -6.48 -16.79 -2.86
N ALA A 192 -5.87 -15.76 -3.43
CA ALA A 192 -5.53 -14.51 -2.75
C ALA A 192 -6.69 -13.52 -2.69
N GLY A 193 -7.64 -13.60 -3.63
CA GLY A 193 -8.67 -12.58 -3.88
C GLY A 193 -8.17 -11.48 -4.80
N LYS A 194 -9.06 -10.84 -5.57
CA LYS A 194 -8.72 -9.83 -6.57
C LYS A 194 -7.98 -8.63 -5.98
N ALA A 195 -8.40 -8.15 -4.82
CA ALA A 195 -7.79 -7.00 -4.17
C ALA A 195 -6.32 -7.23 -3.84
N GLN A 196 -5.96 -8.43 -3.36
CA GLN A 196 -4.61 -8.77 -2.96
C GLN A 196 -3.77 -9.31 -4.13
N ALA A 197 -4.36 -10.03 -5.07
CA ALA A 197 -3.63 -10.62 -6.20
C ALA A 197 -2.91 -9.56 -7.07
N ARG A 198 -3.44 -8.34 -7.14
CA ARG A 198 -2.86 -7.22 -7.90
C ARG A 198 -1.45 -6.80 -7.44
N PHE A 199 -1.05 -7.17 -6.23
CA PHE A 199 0.29 -6.87 -5.70
C PHE A 199 1.37 -7.84 -6.18
N PHE A 200 1.01 -8.78 -7.06
CA PHE A 200 1.91 -9.82 -7.53
C PHE A 200 1.99 -9.88 -9.05
N VAL A 201 3.10 -10.45 -9.49
CA VAL A 201 3.26 -11.03 -10.82
C VAL A 201 3.39 -12.54 -10.68
N VAL A 202 3.03 -13.29 -11.72
CA VAL A 202 3.20 -14.74 -11.81
C VAL A 202 4.25 -15.01 -12.89
N GLU A 203 5.45 -15.39 -12.42
CA GLU A 203 6.62 -15.71 -13.27
C GLU A 203 7.13 -17.10 -12.91
#